data_a5cccbfee37712f1190d921eb8378246
#
_entry.id   a5cccbfee37712f1190d921eb8378246
#
_cell.length_a   1.000
_cell.length_b   1.000
_cell.length_c   1.000
_cell.angle_alpha   90.00
_cell.angle_beta   90.00
_cell.angle_gamma   90.00
#
_symmetry.space_group_name_H-M   'P 1'
#
loop_
_entity.id
_entity.type
_entity.pdbx_description
1 polymer ?
#
loop_
_entity_poly.entity_id
_entity_poly.type
_entity_poly.pdbx_seq_one_letter_code
_entity_poly.pdbx_strand_id
1 'polypeptide(L)'
;ISYGDYAGKELIYFGDSIAKMGTFRSHTVLAAGHRITLENLTIENTAGRVGQAVALHTEGDQIIVRNCRLKGNQDTVFTGNEKSRVYFENCYIDGTTDFIFGPATCWFENCEIFSKQNSYITAASSAQENPFGYVFHNCRLAAADNVTKVYLGRPWRAYAAVTFIKCDLGRQIRPEGWENWRNPENEKTARYSEYKNHGEGASTEKRVSWSRQLSKKEAKQYTRENVLGGNWWQNN
;
A
#
# COMPACT_ATOMS: atom_id res chain seq x y z
N ILE A 1 -6.68 -16.29 9.44
CA ILE A 1 -5.28 -16.79 9.50
C ILE A 1 -4.47 -15.76 10.27
N SER A 2 -3.76 -16.16 11.31
CA SER A 2 -2.94 -15.24 12.11
C SER A 2 -1.60 -15.87 12.48
N TYR A 3 -0.55 -15.04 12.49
CA TYR A 3 0.78 -15.43 12.93
C TYR A 3 1.54 -14.21 13.45
N GLY A 4 2.61 -14.41 14.25
CA GLY A 4 3.27 -13.31 14.96
C GLY A 4 4.77 -13.21 14.70
N ASP A 5 5.24 -13.41 13.46
CA ASP A 5 6.63 -13.18 13.09
C ASP A 5 6.88 -11.70 12.73
N TYR A 6 8.10 -11.23 13.03
CA TYR A 6 8.54 -9.87 12.74
C TYR A 6 10.02 -9.82 12.34
N ALA A 7 10.43 -8.77 11.67
CA ALA A 7 11.76 -8.66 11.08
C ALA A 7 12.92 -8.84 12.07
N GLY A 8 12.76 -8.37 13.29
CA GLY A 8 13.77 -8.46 14.34
C GLY A 8 13.82 -9.79 15.07
N LYS A 9 12.89 -10.73 14.80
CA LYS A 9 12.86 -12.03 15.46
C LYS A 9 14.12 -12.83 15.14
N GLU A 10 14.78 -13.34 16.16
CA GLU A 10 15.94 -14.19 16.00
C GLU A 10 15.57 -15.58 15.52
N LEU A 11 16.32 -16.09 14.57
CA LEU A 11 16.18 -17.44 14.01
C LEU A 11 17.41 -18.25 14.44
N ILE A 12 17.18 -19.34 15.16
CA ILE A 12 18.22 -20.29 15.50
C ILE A 12 18.22 -21.36 14.41
N TYR A 13 19.26 -21.33 13.57
CA TYR A 13 19.52 -22.41 12.61
C TYR A 13 20.46 -23.44 13.23
N PHE A 14 20.40 -24.68 12.74
CA PHE A 14 21.34 -25.73 13.11
C PHE A 14 22.78 -25.27 12.78
N GLY A 15 23.55 -24.94 13.84
CA GLY A 15 24.94 -24.44 13.74
C GLY A 15 25.05 -22.94 14.02
N ASP A 16 25.34 -22.56 15.18
CA ASP A 16 25.88 -21.32 15.81
C ASP A 16 25.66 -19.92 15.18
N SER A 17 24.85 -19.74 14.16
CA SER A 17 24.54 -18.42 13.61
C SER A 17 23.12 -17.97 13.94
N ILE A 18 23.00 -16.94 14.77
CA ILE A 18 21.74 -16.23 15.00
C ILE A 18 21.51 -15.27 13.83
N ALA A 19 20.51 -15.55 13.00
CA ALA A 19 20.08 -14.65 11.96
C ALA A 19 18.73 -14.02 12.34
N LYS A 20 18.49 -12.78 11.93
CA LYS A 20 17.18 -12.15 12.06
C LYS A 20 16.26 -12.59 10.92
N MET A 21 14.96 -12.69 11.22
CA MET A 21 13.92 -13.04 10.26
C MET A 21 13.96 -12.16 9.01
N GLY A 22 14.07 -10.85 9.18
CA GLY A 22 13.94 -9.87 8.13
C GLY A 22 12.47 -9.64 7.70
N THR A 23 12.18 -8.48 7.14
CA THR A 23 10.80 -8.06 6.81
C THR A 23 10.09 -9.05 5.90
N PHE A 24 10.72 -9.45 4.82
CA PHE A 24 10.06 -10.25 3.77
C PHE A 24 9.76 -11.70 4.14
N ARG A 25 10.37 -12.21 5.21
CA ARG A 25 10.09 -13.55 5.74
C ARG A 25 9.10 -13.54 6.90
N SER A 26 8.73 -12.37 7.41
CA SER A 26 7.83 -12.23 8.56
C SER A 26 6.34 -12.38 8.22
N HIS A 27 6.02 -12.72 6.98
CA HIS A 27 4.65 -12.77 6.48
C HIS A 27 3.82 -13.88 7.16
N THR A 28 2.56 -13.55 7.44
CA THR A 28 1.56 -14.55 7.86
C THR A 28 1.13 -15.41 6.68
N VAL A 29 0.90 -14.78 5.52
CA VAL A 29 0.54 -15.46 4.26
C VAL A 29 1.44 -14.94 3.14
N LEU A 30 2.02 -15.86 2.37
CA LEU A 30 2.74 -15.60 1.13
C LEU A 30 1.93 -16.13 -0.07
N ALA A 31 1.56 -15.24 -0.99
CA ALA A 31 0.93 -15.56 -2.27
C ALA A 31 1.98 -15.44 -3.40
N ALA A 32 2.75 -16.49 -3.66
CA ALA A 32 3.87 -16.49 -4.62
C ALA A 32 3.51 -17.03 -6.01
N GLY A 33 2.38 -17.72 -6.15
CA GLY A 33 1.92 -18.25 -7.43
C GLY A 33 1.23 -17.22 -8.31
N HIS A 34 0.94 -17.59 -9.55
CA HIS A 34 0.17 -16.78 -10.48
C HIS A 34 -1.32 -17.09 -10.40
N ARG A 35 -2.18 -16.09 -10.66
CA ARG A 35 -3.65 -16.24 -10.69
C ARG A 35 -4.23 -16.80 -9.40
N ILE A 36 -3.74 -16.30 -8.28
CA ILE A 36 -4.27 -16.64 -6.95
C ILE A 36 -5.43 -15.71 -6.61
N THR A 37 -6.50 -16.28 -6.08
CA THR A 37 -7.59 -15.52 -5.44
C THR A 37 -7.61 -15.82 -3.95
N LEU A 38 -7.53 -14.74 -3.15
CA LEU A 38 -7.74 -14.74 -1.72
C LEU A 38 -9.08 -14.05 -1.45
N GLU A 39 -10.05 -14.76 -0.90
CA GLU A 39 -11.40 -14.22 -0.75
C GLU A 39 -11.99 -14.57 0.61
N ASN A 40 -12.73 -13.60 1.20
CA ASN A 40 -13.46 -13.78 2.46
C ASN A 40 -12.56 -14.21 3.64
N LEU A 41 -11.32 -13.71 3.69
CA LEU A 41 -10.34 -14.08 4.70
C LEU A 41 -10.02 -12.88 5.61
N THR A 42 -9.75 -13.20 6.88
CA THR A 42 -8.97 -12.31 7.73
C THR A 42 -7.55 -12.84 7.82
N ILE A 43 -6.57 -12.02 7.42
CA ILE A 43 -5.13 -12.29 7.52
C ILE A 43 -4.55 -11.25 8.45
N GLU A 44 -3.92 -11.71 9.54
CA GLU A 44 -3.40 -10.82 10.58
C GLU A 44 -1.97 -11.19 10.97
N ASN A 45 -1.09 -10.20 11.02
CA ASN A 45 0.17 -10.37 11.74
C ASN A 45 0.01 -9.86 13.17
N THR A 46 0.15 -10.76 14.13
CA THR A 46 -0.11 -10.53 15.56
C THR A 46 1.14 -10.17 16.37
N ALA A 47 2.29 -9.91 15.73
CA ALA A 47 3.54 -9.54 16.41
C ALA A 47 3.45 -8.25 17.26
N GLY A 48 2.45 -7.40 16.98
CA GLY A 48 2.28 -6.13 17.67
C GLY A 48 3.14 -5.00 17.07
N ARG A 49 3.51 -4.03 17.93
CA ARG A 49 4.29 -2.84 17.50
C ARG A 49 5.78 -3.07 17.75
N VAL A 50 6.36 -4.04 17.09
CA VAL A 50 7.76 -4.50 17.27
C VAL A 50 8.67 -4.19 16.07
N GLY A 51 8.21 -3.36 15.14
CA GLY A 51 8.85 -3.08 13.86
C GLY A 51 8.10 -3.73 12.70
N GLN A 52 8.81 -4.01 11.62
CA GLN A 52 8.22 -4.55 10.38
C GLN A 52 7.68 -5.96 10.61
N ALA A 53 6.41 -6.18 10.24
CA ALA A 53 5.73 -7.45 10.45
C ALA A 53 4.59 -7.59 9.41
N VAL A 54 4.82 -8.39 8.39
CA VAL A 54 3.95 -8.51 7.23
C VAL A 54 2.78 -9.45 7.51
N ALA A 55 1.55 -9.03 7.23
CA ALA A 55 0.39 -9.93 7.25
C ALA A 55 0.26 -10.66 5.90
N LEU A 56 0.19 -9.91 4.81
CA LEU A 56 0.10 -10.48 3.45
C LEU A 56 1.31 -10.05 2.61
N HIS A 57 2.02 -11.02 2.04
CA HIS A 57 3.05 -10.83 1.04
C HIS A 57 2.57 -11.41 -0.30
N THR A 58 2.42 -10.58 -1.32
CA THR A 58 2.12 -11.02 -2.69
C THR A 58 3.39 -10.95 -3.53
N GLU A 59 3.79 -12.06 -4.14
CA GLU A 59 5.01 -12.13 -4.97
C GLU A 59 4.70 -12.52 -6.42
N GLY A 60 3.59 -13.24 -6.65
CA GLY A 60 3.16 -13.68 -7.98
C GLY A 60 2.40 -12.60 -8.74
N ASP A 61 2.05 -12.90 -9.99
CA ASP A 61 1.30 -12.00 -10.88
C ASP A 61 -0.18 -12.42 -10.99
N GLN A 62 -1.06 -11.43 -11.22
CA GLN A 62 -2.50 -11.58 -11.33
C GLN A 62 -3.14 -12.15 -10.06
N ILE A 63 -2.81 -11.53 -8.93
CA ILE A 63 -3.38 -11.89 -7.64
C ILE A 63 -4.62 -11.04 -7.37
N ILE A 64 -5.71 -11.70 -6.95
CA ILE A 64 -6.96 -11.06 -6.51
C ILE A 64 -7.07 -11.23 -5.00
N VAL A 65 -7.35 -10.13 -4.30
CA VAL A 65 -7.66 -10.11 -2.89
C VAL A 65 -9.02 -9.45 -2.73
N ARG A 66 -10.04 -10.21 -2.38
CA ARG A 66 -11.43 -9.75 -2.38
C ARG A 66 -12.12 -10.00 -1.04
N ASN A 67 -12.86 -9.01 -0.54
CA ASN A 67 -13.62 -9.11 0.70
C ASN A 67 -12.77 -9.57 1.90
N CYS A 68 -11.49 -9.18 1.93
CA CYS A 68 -10.53 -9.60 2.95
C CYS A 68 -10.30 -8.50 4.00
N ARG A 69 -9.90 -8.93 5.19
CA ARG A 69 -9.41 -8.04 6.24
C ARG A 69 -7.92 -8.32 6.45
N LEU A 70 -7.08 -7.33 6.11
CA LEU A 70 -5.63 -7.41 6.23
C LEU A 70 -5.22 -6.55 7.42
N LYS A 71 -4.76 -7.19 8.49
CA LYS A 71 -4.53 -6.55 9.78
C LYS A 71 -3.08 -6.68 10.23
N GLY A 72 -2.51 -5.58 10.65
CA GLY A 72 -1.12 -5.55 11.12
C GLY A 72 -0.75 -4.21 11.74
N ASN A 73 0.53 -3.91 11.78
CA ASN A 73 1.06 -2.64 12.28
C ASN A 73 1.98 -2.02 11.22
N GLN A 74 3.30 -1.99 11.45
CA GLN A 74 4.23 -1.53 10.42
C GLN A 74 4.36 -2.61 9.34
N ASP A 75 4.25 -2.22 8.07
CA ASP A 75 4.47 -3.08 6.90
C ASP A 75 3.40 -4.21 6.74
N THR A 76 2.12 -3.91 6.96
CA THR A 76 1.04 -4.92 6.95
C THR A 76 0.93 -5.67 5.61
N VAL A 77 0.97 -4.95 4.47
CA VAL A 77 0.82 -5.54 3.13
C VAL A 77 2.06 -5.23 2.29
N PHE A 78 2.82 -6.25 1.97
CA PHE A 78 3.93 -6.18 1.03
C PHE A 78 3.52 -6.71 -0.35
N THR A 79 3.65 -5.87 -1.37
CA THR A 79 3.40 -6.25 -2.76
C THR A 79 4.74 -6.38 -3.48
N GLY A 80 5.31 -7.58 -3.42
CA GLY A 80 6.61 -7.89 -4.00
C GLY A 80 6.59 -7.91 -5.52
N ASN A 81 7.77 -8.01 -6.14
CA ASN A 81 8.02 -8.14 -7.57
C ASN A 81 7.49 -6.98 -8.46
N GLU A 82 8.39 -6.28 -9.11
CA GLU A 82 8.10 -5.13 -9.97
C GLU A 82 7.15 -5.42 -11.14
N LYS A 83 7.09 -6.69 -11.59
CA LYS A 83 6.23 -7.13 -12.69
C LYS A 83 4.88 -7.65 -12.22
N SER A 84 4.66 -7.76 -10.91
CA SER A 84 3.41 -8.25 -10.34
C SER A 84 2.28 -7.23 -10.47
N ARG A 85 1.08 -7.77 -10.71
CA ARG A 85 -0.16 -7.02 -10.72
C ARG A 85 -1.11 -7.61 -9.71
N VAL A 86 -1.65 -6.75 -8.84
CA VAL A 86 -2.53 -7.18 -7.74
C VAL A 86 -3.80 -6.35 -7.75
N TYR A 87 -4.94 -7.00 -7.64
CA TYR A 87 -6.25 -6.39 -7.53
C TYR A 87 -6.82 -6.60 -6.15
N PHE A 88 -7.06 -5.50 -5.43
CA PHE A 88 -7.73 -5.51 -4.15
C PHE A 88 -9.15 -4.95 -4.32
N GLU A 89 -10.17 -5.66 -3.83
CA GLU A 89 -11.56 -5.24 -3.93
C GLU A 89 -12.28 -5.44 -2.60
N ASN A 90 -12.98 -4.38 -2.14
CA ASN A 90 -13.78 -4.41 -0.92
C ASN A 90 -12.99 -4.91 0.32
N CYS A 91 -11.70 -4.57 0.40
CA CYS A 91 -10.86 -5.00 1.50
C CYS A 91 -10.80 -3.95 2.62
N TYR A 92 -10.64 -4.43 3.84
CA TYR A 92 -10.23 -3.62 4.99
C TYR A 92 -8.74 -3.84 5.22
N ILE A 93 -7.94 -2.76 5.22
CA ILE A 93 -6.49 -2.83 5.43
C ILE A 93 -6.12 -1.86 6.54
N ASP A 94 -5.54 -2.35 7.63
CA ASP A 94 -5.09 -1.50 8.72
C ASP A 94 -3.59 -1.58 8.99
N GLY A 95 -3.05 -0.52 9.56
CA GLY A 95 -1.66 -0.50 9.99
C GLY A 95 -1.24 0.79 10.68
N THR A 96 0.06 0.89 10.96
CA THR A 96 0.66 2.06 11.61
C THR A 96 1.56 2.84 10.66
N THR A 97 2.60 2.24 10.11
CA THR A 97 3.63 2.89 9.28
C THR A 97 3.86 2.08 8.03
N ASP A 98 3.89 2.75 6.86
CA ASP A 98 4.21 2.14 5.56
C ASP A 98 3.43 0.85 5.31
N PHE A 99 2.18 0.81 5.78
CA PHE A 99 1.47 -0.46 5.91
C PHE A 99 0.92 -1.02 4.60
N ILE A 100 1.13 -0.31 3.48
CA ILE A 100 0.98 -0.80 2.11
C ILE A 100 2.25 -0.41 1.36
N PHE A 101 3.11 -1.39 1.05
CA PHE A 101 4.43 -1.09 0.50
C PHE A 101 4.89 -2.11 -0.54
N GLY A 102 5.86 -1.72 -1.38
CA GLY A 102 6.46 -2.59 -2.39
C GLY A 102 6.43 -2.02 -3.82
N PRO A 103 6.96 -2.80 -4.78
CA PRO A 103 7.16 -2.35 -6.16
C PRO A 103 6.02 -2.67 -7.13
N ALA A 104 5.09 -3.57 -6.79
CA ALA A 104 4.08 -4.06 -7.72
C ALA A 104 3.13 -2.98 -8.24
N THR A 105 2.46 -3.26 -9.35
CA THR A 105 1.30 -2.48 -9.81
C THR A 105 0.04 -2.99 -9.15
N CYS A 106 -0.64 -2.12 -8.38
CA CYS A 106 -1.83 -2.51 -7.63
C CYS A 106 -3.01 -1.59 -7.92
N TRP A 107 -4.20 -2.19 -8.02
CA TRP A 107 -5.47 -1.46 -8.01
C TRP A 107 -6.26 -1.82 -6.76
N PHE A 108 -6.62 -0.78 -5.99
CA PHE A 108 -7.49 -0.90 -4.82
C PHE A 108 -8.85 -0.30 -5.15
N GLU A 109 -9.89 -1.14 -5.16
CA GLU A 109 -11.27 -0.73 -5.45
C GLU A 109 -12.12 -0.84 -4.19
N ASN A 110 -12.80 0.25 -3.83
CA ASN A 110 -13.76 0.28 -2.71
C ASN A 110 -13.17 -0.24 -1.38
N CYS A 111 -11.87 -0.05 -1.13
CA CYS A 111 -11.23 -0.53 0.09
C CYS A 111 -11.33 0.51 1.21
N GLU A 112 -11.41 0.02 2.45
CA GLU A 112 -11.21 0.85 3.64
C GLU A 112 -9.76 0.73 4.11
N ILE A 113 -9.07 1.88 4.17
CA ILE A 113 -7.66 2.00 4.58
C ILE A 113 -7.63 2.69 5.94
N PHE A 114 -7.24 1.96 6.98
CA PHE A 114 -7.40 2.43 8.35
C PHE A 114 -6.05 2.64 9.05
N SER A 115 -5.76 3.90 9.40
CA SER A 115 -4.51 4.29 10.08
C SER A 115 -4.66 4.19 11.59
N LYS A 116 -3.81 3.40 12.24
CA LYS A 116 -3.78 3.21 13.71
C LYS A 116 -2.79 4.13 14.42
N GLN A 117 -2.02 4.94 13.67
CA GLN A 117 -0.99 5.82 14.20
C GLN A 117 -0.73 6.99 13.26
N ASN A 118 -0.25 8.12 13.82
CA ASN A 118 0.29 9.24 13.05
C ASN A 118 1.55 8.81 12.31
N SER A 119 1.46 8.54 11.02
CA SER A 119 2.57 8.05 10.19
C SER A 119 2.23 8.10 8.70
N TYR A 120 2.56 7.07 7.94
CA TYR A 120 2.43 6.99 6.48
C TYR A 120 1.59 5.78 6.08
N ILE A 121 0.72 5.94 5.09
CA ILE A 121 -0.10 4.85 4.55
C ILE A 121 0.74 4.00 3.60
N THR A 122 1.29 4.63 2.55
CA THR A 122 2.00 3.92 1.49
C THR A 122 3.51 4.18 1.51
N ALA A 123 4.28 3.16 1.15
CA ALA A 123 5.70 3.23 0.85
C ALA A 123 5.99 2.47 -0.46
N ALA A 124 5.58 3.08 -1.58
CA ALA A 124 5.79 2.48 -2.88
C ALA A 124 7.28 2.50 -3.29
N SER A 125 7.67 1.50 -4.09
CA SER A 125 9.01 1.42 -4.69
C SER A 125 8.94 1.05 -6.17
N SER A 126 7.94 1.57 -6.87
CA SER A 126 7.68 1.29 -8.28
C SER A 126 8.90 1.59 -9.15
N ALA A 127 9.18 0.73 -10.12
CA ALA A 127 10.23 0.97 -11.10
C ALA A 127 9.86 2.13 -12.04
N GLN A 128 10.86 2.72 -12.69
CA GLN A 128 10.66 3.84 -13.62
C GLN A 128 9.77 3.45 -14.80
N GLU A 129 9.91 2.23 -15.27
CA GLU A 129 9.19 1.67 -16.42
C GLU A 129 7.73 1.34 -16.09
N ASN A 130 7.39 1.20 -14.82
CA ASN A 130 6.02 0.96 -14.38
C ASN A 130 5.22 2.26 -14.42
N PRO A 131 4.22 2.43 -15.31
CA PRO A 131 3.57 3.74 -15.49
C PRO A 131 2.65 4.12 -14.32
N PHE A 132 2.12 3.18 -13.56
CA PHE A 132 1.03 3.44 -12.62
C PHE A 132 1.38 3.23 -11.13
N GLY A 133 2.07 2.14 -10.73
CA GLY A 133 2.26 1.78 -9.31
C GLY A 133 0.95 1.49 -8.58
N TYR A 134 0.70 2.14 -7.45
CA TYR A 134 -0.52 1.96 -6.67
C TYR A 134 -1.63 2.92 -7.10
N VAL A 135 -2.82 2.39 -7.36
CA VAL A 135 -4.01 3.19 -7.67
C VAL A 135 -5.13 2.83 -6.69
N PHE A 136 -5.54 3.81 -5.90
CA PHE A 136 -6.68 3.71 -4.99
C PHE A 136 -7.88 4.39 -5.66
N HIS A 137 -8.95 3.65 -5.90
CA HIS A 137 -10.16 4.14 -6.53
C HIS A 137 -11.38 3.91 -5.63
N ASN A 138 -12.15 4.95 -5.39
CA ASN A 138 -13.31 4.92 -4.50
C ASN A 138 -13.02 4.36 -3.10
N CYS A 139 -11.80 4.49 -2.60
CA CYS A 139 -11.41 4.01 -1.28
C CYS A 139 -11.77 5.02 -0.20
N ARG A 140 -12.01 4.53 1.03
CA ARG A 140 -12.19 5.34 2.23
C ARG A 140 -10.94 5.29 3.09
N LEU A 141 -10.37 6.45 3.40
CA LEU A 141 -9.22 6.59 4.29
C LEU A 141 -9.68 7.07 5.66
N ALA A 142 -9.66 6.18 6.63
CA ALA A 142 -10.09 6.44 7.99
C ALA A 142 -8.93 6.23 8.99
N ALA A 143 -9.16 6.61 10.24
CA ALA A 143 -8.17 6.43 11.30
C ALA A 143 -8.82 6.28 12.68
N ALA A 144 -8.04 5.83 13.66
CA ALA A 144 -8.43 5.86 15.05
C ALA A 144 -8.63 7.31 15.54
N ASP A 145 -9.48 7.53 16.54
CA ASP A 145 -9.92 8.86 16.99
C ASP A 145 -8.77 9.79 17.38
N ASN A 146 -7.70 9.25 17.93
CA ASN A 146 -6.50 9.99 18.35
C ASN A 146 -5.47 10.20 17.24
N VAL A 147 -5.74 9.74 16.02
CA VAL A 147 -4.85 9.85 14.86
C VAL A 147 -5.28 11.02 13.98
N THR A 148 -4.38 12.00 13.83
CA THR A 148 -4.69 13.30 13.20
C THR A 148 -3.63 13.80 12.22
N LYS A 149 -2.53 13.03 12.03
CA LYS A 149 -1.36 13.48 11.23
C LYS A 149 -0.81 12.32 10.40
N VAL A 150 -1.53 11.96 9.33
CA VAL A 150 -1.18 10.84 8.44
C VAL A 150 -0.82 11.39 7.07
N TYR A 151 0.29 10.93 6.50
CA TYR A 151 0.61 11.16 5.10
C TYR A 151 -0.02 10.07 4.22
N LEU A 152 -0.44 10.43 3.02
CA LEU A 152 -0.89 9.48 1.99
C LEU A 152 0.21 8.50 1.61
N GLY A 153 1.46 8.96 1.67
CA GLY A 153 2.61 8.10 1.46
C GLY A 153 3.94 8.83 1.39
N ARG A 154 4.98 8.02 1.26
CA ARG A 154 6.35 8.46 1.02
C ARG A 154 7.08 7.50 0.06
N PRO A 155 8.05 7.96 -0.76
CA PRO A 155 8.70 7.14 -1.77
C PRO A 155 9.82 6.29 -1.12
N TRP A 156 9.60 4.99 -0.98
CA TRP A 156 10.64 4.08 -0.49
C TRP A 156 11.82 3.97 -1.47
N ARG A 157 11.54 4.15 -2.78
CA ARG A 157 12.57 4.25 -3.83
C ARG A 157 12.23 5.40 -4.77
N ALA A 158 13.21 5.83 -5.53
CA ALA A 158 13.01 6.72 -6.67
C ALA A 158 11.91 6.15 -7.59
N TYR A 159 11.17 7.03 -8.29
CA TYR A 159 10.07 6.69 -9.20
C TYR A 159 8.84 6.05 -8.55
N ALA A 160 8.76 5.99 -7.22
CA ALA A 160 7.56 5.54 -6.52
C ALA A 160 6.30 6.22 -7.08
N ALA A 161 5.28 5.42 -7.39
CA ALA A 161 4.05 5.90 -8.01
C ALA A 161 2.83 5.52 -7.16
N VAL A 162 2.03 6.52 -6.75
CA VAL A 162 0.78 6.32 -6.01
C VAL A 162 -0.25 7.35 -6.47
N THR A 163 -1.45 6.91 -6.73
CA THR A 163 -2.56 7.76 -7.15
C THR A 163 -3.82 7.47 -6.37
N PHE A 164 -4.45 8.50 -5.79
CA PHE A 164 -5.77 8.41 -5.17
C PHE A 164 -6.82 9.07 -6.07
N ILE A 165 -7.88 8.33 -6.43
CA ILE A 165 -8.93 8.75 -7.36
C ILE A 165 -10.29 8.58 -6.70
N LYS A 166 -11.05 9.67 -6.57
CA LYS A 166 -12.42 9.70 -6.00
C LYS A 166 -12.51 9.05 -4.61
N CYS A 167 -11.42 9.11 -3.84
CA CYS A 167 -11.37 8.58 -2.49
C CYS A 167 -11.99 9.55 -1.48
N ASP A 168 -12.55 9.00 -0.41
CA ASP A 168 -12.94 9.75 0.78
C ASP A 168 -11.74 9.84 1.72
N LEU A 169 -11.16 11.03 1.82
CA LEU A 169 -9.98 11.29 2.65
C LEU A 169 -10.41 11.90 3.98
N GLY A 170 -10.29 11.12 5.05
CA GLY A 170 -10.66 11.56 6.38
C GLY A 170 -9.76 12.68 6.94
N ARG A 171 -10.22 13.32 8.02
CA ARG A 171 -9.58 14.48 8.67
C ARG A 171 -8.13 14.25 9.14
N GLN A 172 -7.71 13.00 9.28
CA GLN A 172 -6.35 12.64 9.70
C GLN A 172 -5.30 12.92 8.63
N ILE A 173 -5.70 13.10 7.36
CA ILE A 173 -4.75 13.33 6.27
C ILE A 173 -4.14 14.73 6.40
N ARG A 174 -2.81 14.78 6.46
CA ARG A 174 -2.06 16.03 6.56
C ARG A 174 -2.28 16.90 5.34
N PRO A 175 -2.32 18.25 5.53
CA PRO A 175 -2.47 19.18 4.41
C PRO A 175 -1.39 19.02 3.33
N GLU A 176 -0.16 18.66 3.68
CA GLU A 176 0.95 18.42 2.77
C GLU A 176 0.71 17.19 1.88
N GLY A 177 -0.06 16.22 2.37
CA GLY A 177 -0.42 14.97 1.71
C GLY A 177 0.69 13.95 1.65
N TRP A 178 1.90 14.33 1.28
CA TRP A 178 3.02 13.45 0.97
C TRP A 178 4.31 13.87 1.67
N GLU A 179 5.25 12.94 1.85
CA GLU A 179 6.55 13.18 2.45
C GLU A 179 7.64 12.53 1.57
N ASN A 180 8.82 13.11 1.48
CA ASN A 180 9.87 12.78 0.51
C ASN A 180 10.88 11.73 0.98
N TRP A 181 10.61 11.00 2.08
CA TRP A 181 11.55 10.06 2.71
C TRP A 181 12.83 10.74 3.22
N ARG A 182 12.73 12.02 3.65
CA ARG A 182 13.87 12.86 4.04
C ARG A 182 14.97 12.97 2.97
N ASN A 183 14.59 12.78 1.71
CA ASN A 183 15.49 12.87 0.56
C ASN A 183 14.86 13.76 -0.52
N PRO A 184 15.32 15.01 -0.70
CA PRO A 184 14.80 15.92 -1.72
C PRO A 184 14.94 15.43 -3.17
N GLU A 185 15.86 14.52 -3.46
CA GLU A 185 15.98 13.96 -4.80
C GLU A 185 14.76 13.12 -5.19
N ASN A 186 14.06 12.54 -4.21
CA ASN A 186 12.82 11.82 -4.46
C ASN A 186 11.72 12.72 -5.02
N GLU A 187 11.72 14.01 -4.70
CA GLU A 187 10.73 14.97 -5.20
C GLU A 187 10.80 15.13 -6.73
N LYS A 188 11.96 14.90 -7.33
CA LYS A 188 12.17 14.98 -8.76
C LYS A 188 11.65 13.78 -9.52
N THR A 189 11.48 12.65 -8.86
CA THR A 189 11.18 11.36 -9.50
C THR A 189 9.89 10.72 -9.03
N ALA A 190 9.42 11.02 -7.82
CA ALA A 190 8.16 10.48 -7.29
C ALA A 190 6.96 10.91 -8.15
N ARG A 191 6.06 9.96 -8.43
CA ARG A 191 4.89 10.12 -9.29
C ARG A 191 3.62 10.01 -8.47
N TYR A 192 3.43 10.99 -7.58
CA TYR A 192 2.29 11.04 -6.66
C TYR A 192 1.19 11.95 -7.20
N SER A 193 -0.03 11.43 -7.22
CA SER A 193 -1.13 12.19 -7.81
C SER A 193 -2.47 11.94 -7.13
N GLU A 194 -3.39 12.87 -7.32
CA GLU A 194 -4.73 12.85 -6.80
C GLU A 194 -5.74 13.30 -7.87
N TYR A 195 -6.97 12.76 -7.82
CA TYR A 195 -8.06 13.20 -8.70
C TYR A 195 -9.42 13.10 -8.04
N LYS A 196 -10.10 14.25 -7.90
CA LYS A 196 -11.46 14.34 -7.38
C LYS A 196 -11.71 13.59 -6.08
N ASN A 197 -10.72 13.57 -5.19
CA ASN A 197 -10.93 13.09 -3.83
C ASN A 197 -11.86 14.06 -3.08
N HIS A 198 -12.54 13.58 -2.06
CA HIS A 198 -13.47 14.32 -1.21
C HIS A 198 -13.22 13.99 0.27
N GLY A 199 -13.98 14.60 1.17
CA GLY A 199 -13.80 14.48 2.61
C GLY A 199 -12.92 15.57 3.20
N GLU A 200 -12.80 15.60 4.53
CA GLU A 200 -12.12 16.68 5.26
C GLU A 200 -10.62 16.78 4.97
N GLY A 201 -9.98 15.65 4.62
CA GLY A 201 -8.55 15.59 4.28
C GLY A 201 -8.23 15.84 2.81
N ALA A 202 -9.24 16.15 1.96
CA ALA A 202 -9.06 16.23 0.52
C ALA A 202 -8.66 17.62 -0.01
N SER A 203 -8.52 18.65 0.85
CA SER A 203 -8.04 19.96 0.40
C SER A 203 -6.64 19.85 -0.20
N THR A 204 -6.47 20.42 -1.38
CA THR A 204 -5.20 20.37 -2.14
C THR A 204 -4.37 21.66 -2.05
N GLU A 205 -4.87 22.68 -1.35
CA GLU A 205 -4.25 24.01 -1.28
C GLU A 205 -2.83 23.99 -0.68
N LYS A 206 -2.57 23.05 0.23
CA LYS A 206 -1.28 22.93 0.93
C LYS A 206 -0.55 21.63 0.58
N ARG A 207 -0.97 20.93 -0.46
CA ARG A 207 -0.23 19.76 -0.96
C ARG A 207 1.18 20.16 -1.38
N VAL A 208 2.13 19.28 -1.17
CA VAL A 208 3.50 19.49 -1.64
C VAL A 208 3.53 19.76 -3.15
N SER A 209 4.38 20.67 -3.59
CA SER A 209 4.42 21.15 -4.98
C SER A 209 4.85 20.07 -5.99
N TRP A 210 5.53 19.04 -5.53
CA TRP A 210 5.99 17.92 -6.36
C TRP A 210 4.95 16.80 -6.51
N SER A 211 3.79 16.89 -5.83
CA SER A 211 2.62 16.05 -6.13
C SER A 211 1.71 16.71 -7.16
N ARG A 212 0.86 15.93 -7.83
CA ARG A 212 0.07 16.40 -8.96
C ARG A 212 -1.43 16.23 -8.73
N GLN A 213 -2.19 17.22 -9.15
CA GLN A 213 -3.63 17.07 -9.35
C GLN A 213 -3.86 16.71 -10.82
N LEU A 214 -4.42 15.50 -11.08
CA LEU A 214 -4.63 15.05 -12.44
C LEU A 214 -5.73 15.85 -13.15
N SER A 215 -5.50 16.19 -14.39
CA SER A 215 -6.55 16.69 -15.29
C SER A 215 -7.53 15.57 -15.65
N LYS A 216 -8.72 15.94 -16.14
CA LYS A 216 -9.72 14.95 -16.65
C LYS A 216 -9.15 14.07 -17.76
N LYS A 217 -8.24 14.60 -18.59
CA LYS A 217 -7.59 13.84 -19.67
C LYS A 217 -6.62 12.80 -19.13
N GLU A 218 -5.80 13.17 -18.14
CA GLU A 218 -4.86 12.25 -17.49
C GLU A 218 -5.61 11.16 -16.69
N ALA A 219 -6.62 11.55 -15.91
CA ALA A 219 -7.40 10.59 -15.10
C ALA A 219 -8.12 9.51 -15.95
N LYS A 220 -8.44 9.79 -17.23
CA LYS A 220 -8.99 8.80 -18.15
C LYS A 220 -8.05 7.63 -18.45
N GLN A 221 -6.74 7.79 -18.23
CA GLN A 221 -5.76 6.71 -18.40
C GLN A 221 -5.78 5.72 -17.22
N TYR A 222 -6.31 6.13 -16.09
CA TYR A 222 -6.40 5.30 -14.89
C TYR A 222 -7.70 4.48 -14.90
N THR A 223 -7.81 3.55 -15.84
CA THR A 223 -8.83 2.48 -15.81
C THR A 223 -8.20 1.19 -15.28
N ARG A 224 -8.98 0.31 -14.71
CA ARG A 224 -8.48 -1.00 -14.24
C ARG A 224 -7.76 -1.75 -15.37
N GLU A 225 -8.36 -1.75 -16.57
CA GLU A 225 -7.79 -2.39 -17.76
C GLU A 225 -6.41 -1.85 -18.11
N ASN A 226 -6.24 -0.53 -18.10
CA ASN A 226 -4.95 0.08 -18.41
C ASN A 226 -3.92 -0.18 -17.32
N VAL A 227 -4.33 -0.03 -16.04
CA VAL A 227 -3.42 -0.19 -14.90
C VAL A 227 -2.98 -1.64 -14.73
N LEU A 228 -3.90 -2.59 -14.84
CA LEU A 228 -3.65 -4.01 -14.61
C LEU A 228 -3.36 -4.80 -15.90
N GLY A 229 -3.41 -4.15 -17.07
CA GLY A 229 -3.09 -4.79 -18.34
C GLY A 229 -4.05 -5.92 -18.71
N GLY A 230 -5.32 -5.59 -18.99
CA GLY A 230 -6.37 -6.52 -19.40
C GLY A 230 -7.44 -6.75 -18.33
N ASN A 231 -8.29 -7.75 -18.50
CA ASN A 231 -9.51 -8.00 -17.70
C ASN A 231 -9.46 -9.28 -16.86
N TRP A 232 -8.27 -9.74 -16.51
CA TRP A 232 -8.04 -11.02 -15.82
C TRP A 232 -8.73 -11.12 -14.43
N TRP A 233 -9.02 -10.00 -13.79
CA TRP A 233 -9.73 -9.97 -12.48
C TRP A 233 -11.23 -10.27 -12.58
N GLN A 234 -11.80 -10.34 -13.79
CA GLN A 234 -13.23 -10.61 -14.01
C GLN A 234 -13.55 -12.10 -14.12
N ASN A 235 -12.55 -12.93 -14.39
CA ASN A 235 -12.72 -14.33 -14.82
C ASN A 235 -12.48 -15.36 -13.71
N ASN A 236 -12.61 -14.96 -12.42
CA ASN A 236 -12.47 -15.87 -11.27
C ASN A 236 -13.68 -15.81 -10.36
#